data_27f6808a6385616a9860b5adf1ec5006
#
_entry.id   27f6808a6385616a9860b5adf1ec5006
#
_cell.length_a   1.000
_cell.length_b   1.000
_cell.length_c   1.000
_cell.angle_alpha   90.00
_cell.angle_beta   90.00
_cell.angle_gamma   90.00
#
_symmetry.space_group_name_H-M   'P 1'
#
loop_
_entity.id
_entity.type
_entity.pdbx_description
1 polymer ?
#
loop_
_entity_poly.entity_id
_entity_poly.type
_entity_poly.pdbx_seq_one_letter_code
_entity_poly.pdbx_strand_id
1 'polypeptide(L)'
;MSEIAGRLAAQAGAYFLEKPLGGRGLLLGGVPGVAPGRVLVIGGGVVGYNAAIIAIGLGAQVSILDRSIDRMRYLDEILSGRVSTVMSSTLQIESSIAEADVVIGAVLVPGARAPKLVTRDMLGVMKKGAVIVDVAIDQGGCVETAHATTHSDPVYEVDGITHYCVANMPGGVPITSTKALTNATLPYVEAIAEHGLVPSVAAARMTLAAA
;
A
#
# COMPACT_ATOMS: atom_id res chain seq x y z
N MET A 1 -12.24 1.95 0.94
CA MET A 1 -11.50 0.67 1.08
C MET A 1 -10.00 0.84 0.83
N SER A 2 -9.57 1.54 -0.20
CA SER A 2 -8.14 1.79 -0.50
C SER A 2 -7.37 2.45 0.64
N GLU A 3 -7.97 3.37 1.38
CA GLU A 3 -7.36 3.99 2.57
C GLU A 3 -7.07 2.96 3.66
N ILE A 4 -8.03 2.05 3.91
CA ILE A 4 -7.89 1.00 4.91
C ILE A 4 -6.79 0.03 4.51
N ALA A 5 -6.78 -0.40 3.24
CA ALA A 5 -5.75 -1.30 2.73
C ALA A 5 -4.34 -0.70 2.85
N GLY A 6 -4.16 0.58 2.51
CA GLY A 6 -2.88 1.27 2.70
C GLY A 6 -2.41 1.30 4.15
N ARG A 7 -3.31 1.63 5.07
CA ARG A 7 -3.01 1.65 6.52
C ARG A 7 -2.64 0.27 7.05
N LEU A 8 -3.39 -0.76 6.65
CA LEU A 8 -3.09 -2.15 7.01
C LEU A 8 -1.76 -2.63 6.42
N ALA A 9 -1.40 -2.19 5.23
CA ALA A 9 -0.14 -2.58 4.59
C ALA A 9 1.08 -2.19 5.43
N ALA A 10 1.12 -0.97 5.97
CA ALA A 10 2.20 -0.54 6.84
C ALA A 10 2.20 -1.31 8.18
N GLN A 11 1.02 -1.58 8.74
CA GLN A 11 0.86 -2.35 9.97
C GLN A 11 1.32 -3.80 9.80
N ALA A 12 0.90 -4.47 8.72
CA ALA A 12 1.33 -5.82 8.40
C ALA A 12 2.84 -5.88 8.11
N GLY A 13 3.36 -4.92 7.33
CA GLY A 13 4.79 -4.83 7.06
C GLY A 13 5.62 -4.74 8.34
N ALA A 14 5.20 -3.90 9.30
CA ALA A 14 5.87 -3.78 10.59
C ALA A 14 5.81 -5.08 11.41
N TYR A 15 4.64 -5.74 11.43
CA TYR A 15 4.42 -6.98 12.17
C TYR A 15 5.28 -8.14 11.65
N PHE A 16 5.28 -8.35 10.33
CA PHE A 16 6.05 -9.45 9.74
C PHE A 16 7.56 -9.20 9.65
N LEU A 17 8.07 -8.02 10.05
CA LEU A 17 9.50 -7.81 10.28
C LEU A 17 10.02 -8.48 11.55
N GLU A 18 9.13 -8.89 12.46
CA GLU A 18 9.51 -9.53 13.71
C GLU A 18 10.14 -10.91 13.48
N LYS A 19 11.20 -11.23 14.23
CA LYS A 19 11.97 -12.47 14.04
C LYS A 19 11.16 -13.75 14.21
N PRO A 20 10.22 -13.85 15.18
CA PRO A 20 9.39 -15.05 15.35
C PRO A 20 8.48 -15.34 14.15
N LEU A 21 8.23 -14.34 13.30
CA LEU A 21 7.37 -14.44 12.13
C LEU A 21 8.14 -14.65 10.81
N GLY A 22 9.43 -14.94 10.89
CA GLY A 22 10.29 -15.12 9.73
C GLY A 22 10.98 -13.82 9.24
N GLY A 23 10.61 -12.67 9.79
CA GLY A 23 11.21 -11.38 9.45
C GLY A 23 12.67 -11.25 9.91
N ARG A 24 13.30 -10.15 9.49
CA ARG A 24 14.71 -9.87 9.80
C ARG A 24 14.99 -9.49 11.26
N GLY A 25 13.94 -9.34 12.10
CA GLY A 25 14.07 -8.96 13.51
C GLY A 25 14.33 -7.47 13.70
N LEU A 26 13.68 -6.63 12.91
CA LEU A 26 13.82 -5.18 12.94
C LEU A 26 12.57 -4.53 13.53
N LEU A 27 12.74 -3.65 14.51
CA LEU A 27 11.68 -2.75 14.97
C LEU A 27 11.58 -1.57 14.01
N LEU A 28 10.44 -1.42 13.34
CA LEU A 28 10.26 -0.47 12.24
C LEU A 28 10.56 0.98 12.63
N GLY A 29 10.18 1.40 13.84
CA GLY A 29 10.44 2.76 14.33
C GLY A 29 11.84 3.00 14.91
N GLY A 30 12.66 1.96 15.04
CA GLY A 30 13.93 2.08 15.77
C GLY A 30 13.75 2.43 17.25
N VAL A 31 14.83 2.82 17.89
CA VAL A 31 14.85 3.37 19.26
C VAL A 31 15.99 4.38 19.36
N PRO A 32 16.06 5.24 20.37
CA PRO A 32 17.21 6.12 20.56
C PRO A 32 18.54 5.37 20.49
N GLY A 33 19.40 5.78 19.58
CA GLY A 33 20.68 5.13 19.28
C GLY A 33 20.63 4.02 18.23
N VAL A 34 19.44 3.61 17.77
CA VAL A 34 19.25 2.63 16.68
C VAL A 34 18.35 3.22 15.59
N ALA A 35 18.85 3.28 14.38
CA ALA A 35 18.11 3.84 13.25
C ALA A 35 16.80 3.08 12.97
N PRO A 36 15.74 3.77 12.52
CA PRO A 36 14.50 3.14 12.10
C PRO A 36 14.66 2.34 10.80
N GLY A 37 13.70 1.46 10.55
CA GLY A 37 13.57 0.74 9.30
C GLY A 37 13.16 1.63 8.13
N ARG A 38 13.44 1.16 6.91
CA ARG A 38 13.13 1.85 5.65
C ARG A 38 11.94 1.22 4.98
N VAL A 39 10.93 2.04 4.71
CA VAL A 39 9.71 1.65 3.98
C VAL A 39 9.74 2.27 2.60
N LEU A 40 9.68 1.44 1.58
CA LEU A 40 9.51 1.85 0.20
C LEU A 40 8.06 1.66 -0.21
N VAL A 41 7.41 2.73 -0.67
CA VAL A 41 6.05 2.69 -1.23
C VAL A 41 6.15 2.89 -2.74
N ILE A 42 5.68 1.93 -3.52
CA ILE A 42 5.63 2.00 -4.98
C ILE A 42 4.22 2.39 -5.40
N GLY A 43 4.06 3.65 -5.83
CA GLY A 43 2.79 4.28 -6.15
C GLY A 43 2.29 5.21 -5.05
N GLY A 44 2.21 6.50 -5.33
CA GLY A 44 1.78 7.57 -4.41
C GLY A 44 0.27 7.85 -4.43
N GLY A 45 -0.57 6.92 -4.93
CA GLY A 45 -2.03 7.05 -4.94
C GLY A 45 -2.66 7.03 -3.55
N VAL A 46 -3.98 6.77 -3.47
CA VAL A 46 -4.71 6.72 -2.19
C VAL A 46 -4.12 5.66 -1.25
N VAL A 47 -3.83 4.46 -1.78
CA VAL A 47 -3.23 3.36 -1.01
C VAL A 47 -1.85 3.77 -0.47
N GLY A 48 -0.96 4.25 -1.37
CA GLY A 48 0.42 4.58 -1.00
C GLY A 48 0.51 5.74 -0.01
N TYR A 49 -0.31 6.77 -0.19
CA TYR A 49 -0.41 7.87 0.77
C TYR A 49 -0.80 7.39 2.17
N ASN A 50 -1.83 6.54 2.26
CA ASN A 50 -2.28 6.01 3.55
C ASN A 50 -1.27 5.04 4.18
N ALA A 51 -0.55 4.27 3.38
CA ALA A 51 0.56 3.45 3.85
C ALA A 51 1.70 4.32 4.42
N ALA A 52 2.07 5.38 3.70
CA ALA A 52 3.11 6.31 4.13
C ALA A 52 2.78 7.00 5.45
N ILE A 53 1.54 7.49 5.63
CA ILE A 53 1.11 8.13 6.90
C ILE A 53 1.33 7.19 8.09
N ILE A 54 0.93 5.93 7.97
CA ILE A 54 1.06 4.98 9.08
C ILE A 54 2.53 4.60 9.30
N ALA A 55 3.30 4.38 8.23
CA ALA A 55 4.73 4.09 8.35
C ALA A 55 5.50 5.25 9.02
N ILE A 56 5.19 6.51 8.67
CA ILE A 56 5.71 7.70 9.33
C ILE A 56 5.30 7.74 10.81
N GLY A 57 4.02 7.45 11.09
CA GLY A 57 3.50 7.40 12.47
C GLY A 57 4.17 6.32 13.32
N LEU A 58 4.64 5.24 12.73
CA LEU A 58 5.45 4.20 13.36
C LEU A 58 6.93 4.59 13.48
N GLY A 59 7.35 5.75 12.97
CA GLY A 59 8.72 6.24 13.06
C GLY A 59 9.66 5.76 11.96
N ALA A 60 9.16 5.15 10.90
CA ALA A 60 9.98 4.66 9.78
C ALA A 60 10.54 5.79 8.91
N GLN A 61 11.66 5.51 8.23
CA GLN A 61 12.09 6.30 7.08
C GLN A 61 11.29 5.86 5.85
N VAL A 62 10.57 6.80 5.22
CA VAL A 62 9.64 6.48 4.13
C VAL A 62 10.09 7.12 2.82
N SER A 63 10.14 6.31 1.76
CA SER A 63 10.30 6.78 0.38
C SER A 63 9.08 6.38 -0.44
N ILE A 64 8.60 7.29 -1.29
CA ILE A 64 7.47 7.04 -2.20
C ILE A 64 7.95 7.21 -3.63
N LEU A 65 7.78 6.18 -4.44
CA LEU A 65 8.02 6.24 -5.88
C LEU A 65 6.71 6.47 -6.62
N ASP A 66 6.68 7.49 -7.48
CA ASP A 66 5.55 7.75 -8.36
C ASP A 66 6.04 8.21 -9.74
N ARG A 67 5.17 8.16 -10.75
CA ARG A 67 5.47 8.63 -12.11
C ARG A 67 4.99 10.07 -12.36
N SER A 68 4.12 10.58 -11.50
CA SER A 68 3.53 11.92 -11.62
C SER A 68 4.28 12.91 -10.74
N ILE A 69 4.92 13.89 -11.36
CA ILE A 69 5.60 14.96 -10.63
C ILE A 69 4.60 15.81 -9.81
N ASP A 70 3.39 15.99 -10.32
CA ASP A 70 2.36 16.77 -9.61
C ASP A 70 1.87 16.00 -8.37
N ARG A 71 1.75 14.66 -8.48
CA ARG A 71 1.45 13.84 -7.32
C ARG A 71 2.55 13.88 -6.27
N MET A 72 3.81 13.86 -6.70
CA MET A 72 4.96 13.98 -5.79
C MET A 72 5.01 15.33 -5.08
N ARG A 73 4.75 16.44 -5.79
CA ARG A 73 4.64 17.78 -5.18
C ARG A 73 3.54 17.83 -4.12
N TYR A 74 2.36 17.32 -4.47
CA TYR A 74 1.26 17.25 -3.52
C TYR A 74 1.62 16.43 -2.28
N LEU A 75 2.26 15.26 -2.44
CA LEU A 75 2.68 14.42 -1.32
C LEU A 75 3.74 15.09 -0.45
N ASP A 76 4.70 15.77 -1.04
CA ASP A 76 5.73 16.52 -0.32
C ASP A 76 5.11 17.61 0.55
N GLU A 77 4.17 18.37 -0.02
CA GLU A 77 3.43 19.43 0.70
C GLU A 77 2.63 18.86 1.89
N ILE A 78 1.74 17.89 1.64
CA ILE A 78 0.83 17.39 2.69
C ILE A 78 1.51 16.53 3.75
N LEU A 79 2.65 15.92 3.42
CA LEU A 79 3.46 15.14 4.37
C LEU A 79 4.58 15.97 4.99
N SER A 80 4.66 17.26 4.66
CA SER A 80 5.57 18.24 5.28
C SER A 80 7.03 17.78 5.27
N GLY A 81 7.51 17.24 4.15
CA GLY A 81 8.88 16.78 3.97
C GLY A 81 9.28 15.55 4.80
N ARG A 82 8.31 14.84 5.38
CA ARG A 82 8.57 13.62 6.17
C ARG A 82 8.76 12.37 5.34
N VAL A 83 8.73 12.50 4.02
CA VAL A 83 8.97 11.42 3.04
C VAL A 83 9.95 11.90 1.98
N SER A 84 10.67 10.97 1.39
CA SER A 84 11.40 11.22 0.15
C SER A 84 10.52 10.82 -1.02
N THR A 85 10.20 11.77 -1.90
CA THR A 85 9.48 11.48 -3.14
C THR A 85 10.47 11.33 -4.29
N VAL A 86 10.36 10.24 -5.06
CA VAL A 86 11.33 9.89 -6.09
C VAL A 86 10.61 9.45 -7.37
N MET A 87 11.14 9.88 -8.53
CA MET A 87 10.60 9.48 -9.83
C MET A 87 10.77 7.97 -10.04
N SER A 88 9.67 7.29 -10.32
CA SER A 88 9.65 5.83 -10.54
C SER A 88 10.26 5.47 -11.90
N SER A 89 11.30 4.64 -11.88
CA SER A 89 11.89 3.95 -13.02
C SER A 89 12.36 2.57 -12.58
N THR A 90 12.63 1.67 -13.52
CA THR A 90 13.12 0.32 -13.17
C THR A 90 14.41 0.39 -12.34
N LEU A 91 15.38 1.21 -12.75
CA LEU A 91 16.64 1.41 -12.03
C LEU A 91 16.40 1.98 -10.62
N GLN A 92 15.49 2.95 -10.48
CA GLN A 92 15.19 3.56 -9.18
C GLN A 92 14.46 2.58 -8.25
N ILE A 93 13.56 1.75 -8.79
CA ILE A 93 12.91 0.68 -8.01
C ILE A 93 13.99 -0.28 -7.51
N GLU A 94 14.85 -0.79 -8.38
CA GLU A 94 15.93 -1.74 -8.03
C GLU A 94 16.86 -1.18 -6.95
N SER A 95 17.34 0.05 -7.10
CA SER A 95 18.19 0.68 -6.10
C SER A 95 17.50 0.90 -4.77
N SER A 96 16.21 1.27 -4.78
CA SER A 96 15.45 1.55 -3.57
C SER A 96 15.06 0.29 -2.80
N ILE A 97 14.73 -0.82 -3.49
CA ILE A 97 14.37 -2.08 -2.82
C ILE A 97 15.56 -2.72 -2.12
N ALA A 98 16.79 -2.52 -2.62
CA ALA A 98 18.00 -3.01 -1.98
C ALA A 98 18.19 -2.44 -0.55
N GLU A 99 17.71 -1.24 -0.32
CA GLU A 99 17.78 -0.56 0.98
C GLU A 99 16.54 -0.74 1.85
N ALA A 100 15.43 -1.20 1.28
CA ALA A 100 14.16 -1.33 1.98
C ALA A 100 14.15 -2.50 2.96
N ASP A 101 13.45 -2.29 4.07
CA ASP A 101 13.09 -3.35 5.02
C ASP A 101 11.63 -3.78 4.80
N VAL A 102 10.78 -2.86 4.34
CA VAL A 102 9.41 -3.13 3.89
C VAL A 102 9.20 -2.48 2.52
N VAL A 103 8.65 -3.23 1.58
CA VAL A 103 8.20 -2.73 0.27
C VAL A 103 6.69 -2.85 0.20
N ILE A 104 6.01 -1.74 -0.10
CA ILE A 104 4.55 -1.71 -0.24
C ILE A 104 4.19 -1.41 -1.69
N GLY A 105 3.65 -2.41 -2.38
CA GLY A 105 3.11 -2.29 -3.73
C GLY A 105 1.73 -1.64 -3.71
N ALA A 106 1.65 -0.39 -4.14
CA ALA A 106 0.44 0.44 -4.07
C ALA A 106 0.01 1.01 -5.43
N VAL A 107 0.39 0.33 -6.52
CA VAL A 107 0.06 0.76 -7.88
C VAL A 107 -1.32 0.23 -8.27
N LEU A 108 -2.19 1.15 -8.67
CA LEU A 108 -3.51 0.84 -9.18
C LEU A 108 -3.66 1.45 -10.57
N VAL A 109 -3.99 0.62 -11.55
CA VAL A 109 -4.34 1.08 -12.91
C VAL A 109 -5.84 0.83 -13.09
N PRO A 110 -6.68 1.88 -13.15
CA PRO A 110 -8.12 1.70 -13.33
C PRO A 110 -8.46 0.86 -14.57
N GLY A 111 -9.22 -0.22 -14.39
CA GLY A 111 -9.68 -1.09 -15.48
C GLY A 111 -8.60 -1.98 -16.11
N ALA A 112 -7.39 -2.02 -15.58
CA ALA A 112 -6.30 -2.86 -16.08
C ALA A 112 -5.60 -3.65 -14.96
N ARG A 113 -4.85 -4.67 -15.37
CA ARG A 113 -3.94 -5.37 -14.43
C ARG A 113 -2.80 -4.44 -13.99
N ALA A 114 -2.36 -4.57 -12.75
CA ALA A 114 -1.17 -3.89 -12.28
C ALA A 114 0.07 -4.33 -13.09
N PRO A 115 0.93 -3.40 -13.50
CA PRO A 115 2.19 -3.77 -14.14
C PRO A 115 3.12 -4.46 -13.13
N LYS A 116 3.91 -5.44 -13.59
CA LYS A 116 4.94 -6.08 -12.76
C LYS A 116 6.15 -5.15 -12.67
N LEU A 117 6.28 -4.47 -11.53
CA LEU A 117 7.32 -3.47 -11.28
C LEU A 117 8.50 -4.03 -10.50
N VAL A 118 8.26 -5.01 -9.63
CA VAL A 118 9.30 -5.73 -8.89
C VAL A 118 9.41 -7.12 -9.50
N THR A 119 10.54 -7.39 -10.14
CA THR A 119 10.82 -8.68 -10.77
C THR A 119 11.39 -9.68 -9.77
N ARG A 120 11.42 -10.97 -10.12
CA ARG A 120 12.03 -11.99 -9.27
C ARG A 120 13.52 -11.73 -9.06
N ASP A 121 14.23 -11.30 -10.10
CA ASP A 121 15.67 -11.01 -10.01
C ASP A 121 15.97 -9.90 -8.99
N MET A 122 15.09 -8.93 -8.88
CA MET A 122 15.19 -7.84 -7.89
C MET A 122 15.11 -8.34 -6.44
N LEU A 123 14.48 -9.49 -6.16
CA LEU A 123 14.49 -10.07 -4.80
C LEU A 123 15.91 -10.45 -4.35
N GLY A 124 16.79 -10.73 -5.30
CA GLY A 124 18.19 -11.08 -5.04
C GLY A 124 19.00 -9.96 -4.38
N VAL A 125 18.63 -8.69 -4.60
CA VAL A 125 19.30 -7.52 -4.01
C VAL A 125 18.64 -7.05 -2.72
N MET A 126 17.46 -7.57 -2.37
CA MET A 126 16.75 -7.22 -1.13
C MET A 126 17.43 -7.81 0.09
N LYS A 127 17.24 -7.17 1.22
CA LYS A 127 17.73 -7.65 2.52
C LYS A 127 16.95 -8.90 2.92
N LYS A 128 17.63 -9.99 3.29
CA LYS A 128 16.97 -11.21 3.76
C LYS A 128 16.09 -10.94 4.98
N GLY A 129 14.89 -11.51 4.95
CA GLY A 129 13.84 -11.28 5.95
C GLY A 129 13.13 -9.92 5.81
N ALA A 130 13.37 -9.18 4.73
CA ALA A 130 12.54 -8.04 4.37
C ALA A 130 11.12 -8.50 4.00
N VAL A 131 10.17 -7.57 4.06
CA VAL A 131 8.75 -7.86 3.82
C VAL A 131 8.25 -7.10 2.60
N ILE A 132 7.59 -7.81 1.70
CA ILE A 132 6.81 -7.23 0.61
C ILE A 132 5.33 -7.32 0.97
N VAL A 133 4.63 -6.20 0.89
CA VAL A 133 3.16 -6.12 1.01
C VAL A 133 2.60 -5.66 -0.32
N ASP A 134 1.99 -6.57 -1.08
CA ASP A 134 1.41 -6.23 -2.39
C ASP A 134 -0.09 -5.95 -2.26
N VAL A 135 -0.44 -4.66 -2.08
CA VAL A 135 -1.84 -4.22 -2.00
C VAL A 135 -2.55 -4.28 -3.36
N ALA A 136 -1.79 -4.27 -4.45
CA ALA A 136 -2.31 -4.40 -5.80
C ALA A 136 -2.73 -5.83 -6.16
N ILE A 137 -2.63 -6.78 -5.22
CA ILE A 137 -2.87 -8.21 -5.46
C ILE A 137 -4.24 -8.51 -6.07
N ASP A 138 -5.29 -7.79 -5.67
CA ASP A 138 -6.64 -7.93 -6.22
C ASP A 138 -6.71 -7.61 -7.72
N GLN A 139 -5.70 -6.90 -8.26
CA GLN A 139 -5.54 -6.58 -9.68
C GLN A 139 -4.36 -7.32 -10.33
N GLY A 140 -3.98 -8.45 -9.76
CA GLY A 140 -2.90 -9.31 -10.25
C GLY A 140 -1.53 -9.02 -9.63
N GLY A 141 -1.43 -8.01 -8.75
CA GLY A 141 -0.20 -7.64 -8.05
C GLY A 141 0.85 -6.93 -8.91
N CYS A 142 1.65 -6.07 -8.29
CA CYS A 142 2.74 -5.36 -8.95
C CYS A 142 4.12 -6.03 -8.75
N VAL A 143 4.18 -7.11 -7.99
CA VAL A 143 5.35 -7.95 -7.79
C VAL A 143 5.21 -9.21 -8.61
N GLU A 144 6.27 -9.62 -9.34
CA GLU A 144 6.23 -10.77 -10.23
C GLU A 144 5.94 -12.07 -9.48
N THR A 145 6.55 -12.25 -8.32
CA THR A 145 6.41 -13.43 -7.44
C THR A 145 5.14 -13.39 -6.59
N ALA A 146 4.30 -12.32 -6.69
CA ALA A 146 3.11 -12.20 -5.89
C ALA A 146 1.98 -13.13 -6.39
N HIS A 147 1.39 -13.86 -5.44
CA HIS A 147 0.12 -14.56 -5.60
C HIS A 147 -0.78 -14.29 -4.40
N ALA A 148 -2.10 -14.34 -4.61
CA ALA A 148 -3.06 -14.02 -3.57
C ALA A 148 -2.99 -15.02 -2.41
N THR A 149 -3.05 -14.50 -1.19
CA THR A 149 -3.15 -15.23 0.07
C THR A 149 -4.45 -14.91 0.79
N THR A 150 -4.69 -15.54 1.92
CA THR A 150 -5.90 -15.37 2.74
C THR A 150 -5.55 -14.82 4.12
N HIS A 151 -6.55 -14.34 4.86
CA HIS A 151 -6.33 -13.89 6.24
C HIS A 151 -5.92 -15.01 7.20
N SER A 152 -6.26 -16.27 6.90
CA SER A 152 -5.88 -17.45 7.70
C SER A 152 -4.47 -17.96 7.41
N ASP A 153 -3.96 -17.70 6.20
CA ASP A 153 -2.60 -18.03 5.76
C ASP A 153 -2.05 -16.82 4.97
N PRO A 154 -1.60 -15.77 5.69
CA PRO A 154 -1.41 -14.45 5.09
C PRO A 154 -0.07 -14.26 4.37
N VAL A 155 0.93 -15.10 4.65
CA VAL A 155 2.29 -14.90 4.14
C VAL A 155 2.89 -16.18 3.57
N TYR A 156 3.83 -15.99 2.67
CA TYR A 156 4.74 -17.02 2.19
C TYR A 156 6.11 -16.41 1.94
N GLU A 157 7.12 -17.26 1.80
CA GLU A 157 8.50 -16.81 1.55
C GLU A 157 8.93 -17.16 0.12
N VAL A 158 9.56 -16.22 -0.55
CA VAL A 158 10.27 -16.43 -1.82
C VAL A 158 11.67 -15.85 -1.71
N ASP A 159 12.66 -16.66 -1.97
CA ASP A 159 14.07 -16.25 -1.99
C ASP A 159 14.52 -15.50 -0.70
N GLY A 160 13.97 -15.88 0.46
CA GLY A 160 14.25 -15.27 1.77
C GLY A 160 13.55 -13.94 2.02
N ILE A 161 12.52 -13.61 1.23
CA ILE A 161 11.69 -12.41 1.36
C ILE A 161 10.26 -12.82 1.69
N THR A 162 9.72 -12.30 2.78
CA THR A 162 8.33 -12.54 3.19
C THR A 162 7.36 -11.77 2.31
N HIS A 163 6.38 -12.45 1.74
CA HIS A 163 5.32 -11.85 0.93
C HIS A 163 4.00 -11.87 1.68
N TYR A 164 3.41 -10.71 1.92
CA TYR A 164 2.04 -10.54 2.41
C TYR A 164 1.16 -10.04 1.27
N CYS A 165 0.33 -10.92 0.74
CA CYS A 165 -0.47 -10.68 -0.48
C CYS A 165 -1.94 -11.03 -0.25
N VAL A 166 -2.48 -10.69 0.93
CA VAL A 166 -3.85 -11.03 1.31
C VAL A 166 -4.85 -10.31 0.42
N ALA A 167 -5.67 -11.09 -0.28
CA ALA A 167 -6.79 -10.54 -1.05
C ALA A 167 -7.82 -9.92 -0.11
N ASN A 168 -8.39 -8.77 -0.52
CA ASN A 168 -9.33 -8.03 0.29
C ASN A 168 -8.80 -7.72 1.71
N MET A 169 -7.63 -7.16 1.81
CA MET A 169 -7.02 -6.76 3.10
C MET A 169 -8.00 -6.08 4.07
N PRO A 170 -8.88 -5.15 3.63
CA PRO A 170 -9.87 -4.52 4.51
C PRO A 170 -10.83 -5.49 5.22
N GLY A 171 -11.00 -6.72 4.70
CA GLY A 171 -11.79 -7.76 5.33
C GLY A 171 -11.25 -8.20 6.70
N GLY A 172 -9.95 -7.98 6.96
CA GLY A 172 -9.32 -8.27 8.26
C GLY A 172 -9.71 -7.30 9.39
N VAL A 173 -10.32 -6.15 9.05
CA VAL A 173 -10.76 -5.14 10.03
C VAL A 173 -12.24 -4.76 9.81
N PRO A 174 -13.17 -5.71 9.96
CA PRO A 174 -14.56 -5.55 9.52
C PRO A 174 -15.30 -4.40 10.24
N ILE A 175 -14.98 -4.11 11.50
CA ILE A 175 -15.59 -3.00 12.23
C ILE A 175 -15.30 -1.66 11.53
N THR A 176 -14.04 -1.41 11.17
CA THR A 176 -13.62 -0.20 10.48
C THR A 176 -14.15 -0.18 9.05
N SER A 177 -14.00 -1.29 8.34
CA SER A 177 -14.35 -1.40 6.92
C SER A 177 -15.84 -1.24 6.67
N THR A 178 -16.70 -1.88 7.49
CA THR A 178 -18.14 -1.76 7.38
C THR A 178 -18.59 -0.33 7.64
N LYS A 179 -18.13 0.30 8.73
CA LYS A 179 -18.47 1.69 9.03
C LYS A 179 -18.05 2.65 7.93
N ALA A 180 -16.82 2.53 7.44
CA ALA A 180 -16.31 3.38 6.37
C ALA A 180 -17.10 3.19 5.06
N LEU A 181 -17.43 1.94 4.71
CA LEU A 181 -18.23 1.65 3.53
C LEU A 181 -19.64 2.20 3.66
N THR A 182 -20.32 1.95 4.78
CA THR A 182 -21.65 2.43 5.04
C THR A 182 -21.73 3.96 4.98
N ASN A 183 -20.79 4.67 5.64
CA ASN A 183 -20.74 6.13 5.58
C ASN A 183 -20.57 6.67 4.15
N ALA A 184 -19.80 5.98 3.31
CA ALA A 184 -19.58 6.38 1.93
C ALA A 184 -20.76 6.04 1.00
N THR A 185 -21.52 4.99 1.29
CA THR A 185 -22.59 4.50 0.40
C THR A 185 -23.99 5.01 0.81
N LEU A 186 -24.21 5.33 2.09
CA LEU A 186 -25.51 5.75 2.61
C LEU A 186 -26.15 6.90 1.82
N PRO A 187 -25.44 8.00 1.47
CA PRO A 187 -26.05 9.08 0.70
C PRO A 187 -26.60 8.64 -0.65
N TYR A 188 -25.96 7.65 -1.29
CA TYR A 188 -26.43 7.10 -2.56
C TYR A 188 -27.65 6.20 -2.38
N VAL A 189 -27.71 5.44 -1.28
CA VAL A 189 -28.88 4.61 -0.94
C VAL A 189 -30.09 5.49 -0.66
N GLU A 190 -29.92 6.56 0.11
CA GLU A 190 -30.96 7.55 0.40
C GLU A 190 -31.45 8.22 -0.87
N ALA A 191 -30.55 8.70 -1.73
CA ALA A 191 -30.91 9.31 -3.01
C ALA A 191 -31.68 8.35 -3.94
N ILE A 192 -31.31 7.07 -3.97
CA ILE A 192 -32.04 6.06 -4.75
C ILE A 192 -33.44 5.82 -4.16
N ALA A 193 -33.57 5.79 -2.84
CA ALA A 193 -34.86 5.61 -2.16
C ALA A 193 -35.82 6.79 -2.39
N GLU A 194 -35.31 8.03 -2.40
CA GLU A 194 -36.12 9.23 -2.56
C GLU A 194 -36.44 9.54 -4.04
N HIS A 195 -35.51 9.36 -4.95
CA HIS A 195 -35.60 9.86 -6.32
C HIS A 195 -35.62 8.74 -7.38
N GLY A 196 -35.42 7.49 -6.99
CA GLY A 196 -35.28 6.36 -7.89
C GLY A 196 -33.88 6.25 -8.51
N LEU A 197 -33.62 5.17 -9.22
CA LEU A 197 -32.28 4.80 -9.70
C LEU A 197 -31.72 5.76 -10.73
N VAL A 198 -32.53 6.15 -11.73
CA VAL A 198 -32.03 6.91 -12.90
C VAL A 198 -31.56 8.32 -12.53
N PRO A 199 -32.35 9.14 -11.79
CA PRO A 199 -31.89 10.46 -11.34
C PRO A 199 -30.67 10.39 -10.42
N SER A 200 -30.62 9.41 -9.51
CA SER A 200 -29.53 9.25 -8.57
C SER A 200 -28.21 8.86 -9.24
N VAL A 201 -28.23 8.02 -10.26
CA VAL A 201 -27.06 7.67 -11.06
C VAL A 201 -26.54 8.88 -11.86
N ALA A 202 -27.43 9.71 -12.39
CA ALA A 202 -27.06 10.93 -13.10
C ALA A 202 -26.35 11.92 -12.15
N ALA A 203 -26.89 12.14 -10.96
CA ALA A 203 -26.28 13.00 -9.94
C ALA A 203 -24.90 12.50 -9.49
N ALA A 204 -24.78 11.20 -9.23
CA ALA A 204 -23.50 10.59 -8.84
C ALA A 204 -22.42 10.72 -9.92
N ARG A 205 -22.78 10.60 -11.20
CA ARG A 205 -21.84 10.83 -12.33
C ARG A 205 -21.33 12.26 -12.40
N MET A 206 -22.17 13.25 -12.11
CA MET A 206 -21.77 14.66 -12.08
C MET A 206 -20.80 14.94 -10.93
N THR A 207 -21.01 14.34 -9.76
CA THR A 207 -20.11 14.49 -8.61
C THR A 207 -18.75 13.86 -8.85
N LEU A 208 -18.71 12.68 -9.50
CA LEU A 208 -17.46 11.99 -9.84
C LEU A 208 -16.67 12.69 -10.98
N ALA A 209 -17.35 13.45 -11.83
CA ALA A 209 -16.70 14.23 -12.90
C ALA A 209 -16.13 15.57 -12.39
N ALA A 210 -16.57 16.04 -11.22
CA ALA A 210 -16.15 17.30 -10.60
C ALA A 210 -15.05 17.13 -9.53
N ALA A 211 -14.69 15.87 -9.19
CA ALA A 211 -13.67 15.50 -8.20
C ALA A 211 -12.40 14.94 -8.86
#